data_b0441d318ad20076a73276556016417e
#
_entry.id   b0441d318ad20076a73276556016417e
#
_cell.length_a   1.000
_cell.length_b   1.000
_cell.length_c   1.000
_cell.angle_alpha   90.00
_cell.angle_beta   90.00
_cell.angle_gamma   90.00
#
_symmetry.space_group_name_H-M   'P 1'
#
loop_
_entity.id
_entity.type
_entity.pdbx_description
1 polymer ?
#
loop_
_entity_poly.entity_id
_entity_poly.type
_entity_poly.pdbx_seq_one_letter_code
_entity_poly.pdbx_strand_id
1 'polypeptide(L)'
;KDFALEKTEEYQSTLVIVNTIPCAVEVFKKLQDSCSDEYEIYHLSNNMCPQNKLDMLKDIKQALKDKKKKVICVSTQVVEAGVNFSFGCVIRSKAGLDNIIQAAGRCNRHKELDRMGAVYIVQMSSKAENLNNLDEIKNAQAALQKVLDDFRLNRERFDNALDSEKAIKAYYLNYRAQLKANETKFSIQACGTKVTLVDLLGENQVGKKQYENAHEKEKMQTKLPQAFQLAGEKFEVISNNYKVGVVVPYEPKANQLLEELEQSSTETE
;
A
#
# COMPACT_ATOMS: atom_id res chain seq x y z
N LYS A 1 -5.52 17.68 -11.33
CA LYS A 1 -5.04 17.42 -12.69
C LYS A 1 -4.03 18.49 -13.14
N ASP A 2 -4.36 19.78 -13.07
CA ASP A 2 -3.55 20.88 -13.60
C ASP A 2 -2.13 20.88 -13.03
N PHE A 3 -1.99 20.62 -11.74
CA PHE A 3 -0.68 20.48 -11.09
C PHE A 3 0.13 19.28 -11.63
N ALA A 4 -0.53 18.16 -11.95
CA ALA A 4 0.16 17.02 -12.56
C ALA A 4 0.65 17.34 -13.96
N LEU A 5 -0.15 18.04 -14.77
CA LEU A 5 0.25 18.51 -16.10
C LEU A 5 1.43 19.48 -16.02
N GLU A 6 1.34 20.51 -15.17
CA GLU A 6 2.43 21.45 -14.92
C GLU A 6 3.74 20.74 -14.60
N LYS A 7 3.71 19.77 -13.68
CA LYS A 7 4.91 19.03 -13.29
C LYS A 7 5.40 18.08 -14.38
N THR A 8 4.49 17.57 -15.21
CA THR A 8 4.91 16.74 -16.36
C THR A 8 5.57 17.56 -17.44
N GLU A 9 5.14 18.82 -17.66
CA GLU A 9 5.87 19.76 -18.53
C GLU A 9 7.30 19.98 -18.06
N GLU A 10 7.47 20.13 -16.75
CA GLU A 10 8.76 20.40 -16.15
C GLU A 10 9.69 19.17 -16.12
N TYR A 11 9.16 17.98 -15.80
CA TYR A 11 9.95 16.77 -15.50
C TYR A 11 9.83 15.66 -16.55
N GLN A 12 9.08 15.87 -17.65
CA GLN A 12 8.80 14.89 -18.71
C GLN A 12 7.99 13.67 -18.27
N SER A 13 8.05 13.29 -17.00
CA SER A 13 7.24 12.18 -16.48
C SER A 13 6.83 12.40 -15.03
N THR A 14 5.56 12.11 -14.74
CA THR A 14 4.97 12.29 -13.40
C THR A 14 4.23 11.04 -12.95
N LEU A 15 4.56 10.58 -11.77
CA LEU A 15 3.82 9.54 -11.06
C LEU A 15 2.89 10.19 -10.02
N VAL A 16 1.60 10.00 -10.18
CA VAL A 16 0.58 10.45 -9.22
C VAL A 16 0.09 9.26 -8.40
N ILE A 17 0.32 9.28 -7.10
CA ILE A 17 -0.11 8.20 -6.19
C ILE A 17 -1.16 8.74 -5.23
N VAL A 18 -2.35 8.12 -5.24
CA VAL A 18 -3.47 8.43 -4.35
C VAL A 18 -3.81 7.24 -3.44
N ASN A 19 -4.62 7.47 -2.40
CA ASN A 19 -4.88 6.44 -1.40
C ASN A 19 -6.06 5.52 -1.77
N THR A 20 -6.94 5.95 -2.68
CA THR A 20 -8.15 5.19 -3.03
C THR A 20 -8.27 4.96 -4.53
N ILE A 21 -8.82 3.80 -4.90
CA ILE A 21 -9.05 3.44 -6.32
C ILE A 21 -10.03 4.41 -6.99
N PRO A 22 -11.15 4.80 -6.37
CA PRO A 22 -12.06 5.78 -6.98
C PRO A 22 -11.37 7.11 -7.30
N CYS A 23 -10.52 7.61 -6.39
CA CYS A 23 -9.76 8.83 -6.64
C CYS A 23 -8.78 8.65 -7.81
N ALA A 24 -8.07 7.51 -7.88
CA ALA A 24 -7.16 7.22 -8.99
C ALA A 24 -7.88 7.21 -10.34
N VAL A 25 -9.05 6.56 -10.41
CA VAL A 25 -9.86 6.50 -11.64
C VAL A 25 -10.37 7.88 -12.03
N GLU A 26 -10.83 8.69 -11.07
CA GLU A 26 -11.33 10.06 -11.36
C GLU A 26 -10.19 10.96 -11.87
N VAL A 27 -9.02 10.92 -11.23
CA VAL A 27 -7.85 11.70 -11.68
C VAL A 27 -7.41 11.25 -13.07
N PHE A 28 -7.36 9.95 -13.32
CA PHE A 28 -6.99 9.37 -14.61
C PHE A 28 -7.94 9.84 -15.73
N LYS A 29 -9.26 9.73 -15.54
CA LYS A 29 -10.26 10.19 -16.52
C LYS A 29 -10.12 11.67 -16.81
N LYS A 30 -10.01 12.51 -15.78
CA LYS A 30 -9.82 13.96 -15.95
C LYS A 30 -8.54 14.33 -16.70
N LEU A 31 -7.50 13.54 -16.61
CA LEU A 31 -6.27 13.72 -17.37
C LEU A 31 -6.50 13.28 -18.81
N GLN A 32 -7.09 12.12 -19.07
CA GLN A 32 -7.41 11.66 -20.42
C GLN A 32 -8.26 12.67 -21.20
N ASP A 33 -9.30 13.21 -20.56
CA ASP A 33 -10.20 14.19 -21.19
C ASP A 33 -9.54 15.54 -21.52
N SER A 34 -8.35 15.79 -20.96
CA SER A 34 -7.71 17.11 -21.01
C SER A 34 -6.36 17.12 -21.72
N CYS A 35 -5.80 15.96 -22.00
CA CYS A 35 -4.45 15.85 -22.59
C CYS A 35 -4.51 15.73 -24.11
N SER A 36 -3.53 16.33 -24.77
CA SER A 36 -3.24 16.17 -26.19
C SER A 36 -2.49 14.86 -26.47
N ASP A 37 -2.29 14.56 -27.74
CA ASP A 37 -1.52 13.39 -28.21
C ASP A 37 -0.03 13.41 -27.79
N GLU A 38 0.44 14.51 -27.18
CA GLU A 38 1.80 14.62 -26.65
C GLU A 38 2.00 13.84 -25.34
N TYR A 39 0.90 13.38 -24.71
CA TYR A 39 0.93 12.66 -23.46
C TYR A 39 0.56 11.20 -23.63
N GLU A 40 1.21 10.36 -22.85
CA GLU A 40 0.79 9.00 -22.58
C GLU A 40 0.36 8.89 -21.13
N ILE A 41 -0.92 8.50 -20.92
CA ILE A 41 -1.52 8.49 -19.59
C ILE A 41 -1.88 7.07 -19.23
N TYR A 42 -1.37 6.62 -18.09
CA TYR A 42 -1.53 5.26 -17.59
C TYR A 42 -2.26 5.23 -16.26
N HIS A 43 -2.95 4.13 -15.98
CA HIS A 43 -3.59 3.85 -14.70
C HIS A 43 -3.13 2.50 -14.16
N LEU A 44 -2.81 2.45 -12.85
CA LEU A 44 -2.47 1.20 -12.15
C LEU A 44 -3.20 1.13 -10.81
N SER A 45 -3.98 0.07 -10.61
CA SER A 45 -4.64 -0.22 -9.33
C SER A 45 -4.86 -1.71 -9.12
N ASN A 46 -5.31 -2.07 -7.94
CA ASN A 46 -5.59 -3.47 -7.61
C ASN A 46 -6.88 -4.02 -8.23
N ASN A 47 -7.71 -3.17 -8.84
CA ASN A 47 -8.90 -3.63 -9.58
C ASN A 47 -8.60 -4.15 -10.99
N MET A 48 -7.34 -4.19 -11.38
CA MET A 48 -6.92 -4.75 -12.67
C MET A 48 -6.59 -6.24 -12.51
N CYS A 49 -6.94 -7.06 -13.49
CA CYS A 49 -6.51 -8.46 -13.50
C CYS A 49 -4.97 -8.55 -13.62
N PRO A 50 -4.35 -9.66 -13.17
CA PRO A 50 -2.90 -9.80 -13.17
C PRO A 50 -2.24 -9.55 -14.52
N GLN A 51 -2.83 -10.09 -15.61
CA GLN A 51 -2.28 -9.94 -16.95
C GLN A 51 -2.31 -8.47 -17.40
N ASN A 52 -3.44 -7.79 -17.21
CA ASN A 52 -3.56 -6.37 -17.53
C ASN A 52 -2.50 -5.52 -16.80
N LYS A 53 -2.25 -5.83 -15.50
CA LYS A 53 -1.17 -5.16 -14.76
C LYS A 53 0.19 -5.38 -15.39
N LEU A 54 0.50 -6.62 -15.78
CA LEU A 54 1.79 -6.96 -16.40
C LEU A 54 2.00 -6.21 -17.70
N ASP A 55 0.98 -6.15 -18.55
CA ASP A 55 1.04 -5.44 -19.83
C ASP A 55 1.20 -3.94 -19.62
N MET A 56 0.39 -3.35 -18.74
CA MET A 56 0.51 -1.93 -18.37
C MET A 56 1.90 -1.59 -17.80
N LEU A 57 2.49 -2.47 -16.98
CA LEU A 57 3.84 -2.29 -16.45
C LEU A 57 4.91 -2.30 -17.56
N LYS A 58 4.73 -3.12 -18.60
CA LYS A 58 5.63 -3.15 -19.78
C LYS A 58 5.50 -1.86 -20.57
N ASP A 59 4.26 -1.43 -20.84
CA ASP A 59 3.98 -0.23 -21.63
C ASP A 59 4.54 1.03 -20.94
N ILE A 60 4.31 1.19 -19.64
CA ILE A 60 4.87 2.29 -18.87
C ILE A 60 6.42 2.29 -18.93
N LYS A 61 7.04 1.12 -18.75
CA LYS A 61 8.50 1.01 -18.85
C LYS A 61 9.03 1.42 -20.22
N GLN A 62 8.32 1.03 -21.26
CA GLN A 62 8.69 1.36 -22.63
C GLN A 62 8.55 2.86 -22.87
N ALA A 63 7.41 3.45 -22.50
CA ALA A 63 7.15 4.88 -22.64
C ALA A 63 8.19 5.75 -21.90
N LEU A 64 8.54 5.36 -20.66
CA LEU A 64 9.57 6.06 -19.89
C LEU A 64 10.98 5.99 -20.52
N LYS A 65 11.30 4.90 -21.25
CA LYS A 65 12.57 4.75 -21.98
C LYS A 65 12.58 5.54 -23.27
N ASP A 66 11.49 5.48 -24.02
CA ASP A 66 11.43 6.08 -25.37
C ASP A 66 11.49 7.60 -25.33
N LYS A 67 11.02 8.22 -24.25
CA LYS A 67 11.01 9.67 -24.03
C LYS A 67 10.42 10.48 -25.21
N LYS A 68 9.61 9.83 -26.06
CA LYS A 68 8.97 10.45 -27.22
C LYS A 68 7.81 11.34 -26.83
N LYS A 69 7.10 10.92 -25.79
CA LYS A 69 5.94 11.63 -25.25
C LYS A 69 6.14 11.86 -23.74
N LYS A 70 5.37 12.80 -23.23
CA LYS A 70 5.28 13.05 -21.79
C LYS A 70 4.45 11.94 -21.13
N VAL A 71 4.92 11.41 -20.01
CA VAL A 71 4.28 10.26 -19.36
C VAL A 71 3.65 10.64 -18.04
N ILE A 72 2.38 10.31 -17.86
CA ILE A 72 1.69 10.43 -16.56
C ILE A 72 1.16 9.07 -16.17
N CYS A 73 1.55 8.58 -14.98
CA CYS A 73 0.96 7.39 -14.40
C CYS A 73 0.17 7.75 -13.15
N VAL A 74 -1.12 7.44 -13.13
CA VAL A 74 -1.98 7.59 -11.94
C VAL A 74 -2.15 6.23 -11.29
N SER A 75 -1.80 6.11 -10.02
CA SER A 75 -1.82 4.85 -9.32
C SER A 75 -2.29 4.95 -7.87
N THR A 76 -2.60 3.81 -7.29
CA THR A 76 -2.68 3.63 -5.83
C THR A 76 -1.33 3.14 -5.29
N GLN A 77 -1.28 2.73 -4.03
CA GLN A 77 -0.06 2.24 -3.37
C GLN A 77 0.59 1.02 -4.08
N VAL A 78 -0.06 0.43 -5.06
CA VAL A 78 0.44 -0.75 -5.80
C VAL A 78 1.83 -0.52 -6.44
N VAL A 79 2.20 0.73 -6.71
CA VAL A 79 3.50 1.09 -7.30
C VAL A 79 4.60 1.37 -6.26
N GLU A 80 4.24 1.48 -4.98
CA GLU A 80 5.20 1.76 -3.91
C GLU A 80 6.14 0.57 -3.67
N ALA A 81 5.66 -0.66 -3.90
CA ALA A 81 6.45 -1.89 -3.77
C ALA A 81 6.39 -2.76 -5.04
N GLY A 82 7.42 -3.57 -5.27
CA GLY A 82 7.43 -4.58 -6.34
C GLY A 82 7.60 -4.06 -7.76
N VAL A 83 7.65 -2.75 -7.99
CA VAL A 83 7.77 -2.14 -9.33
C VAL A 83 9.05 -1.34 -9.46
N ASN A 84 9.75 -1.50 -10.58
CA ASN A 84 10.98 -0.77 -10.88
C ASN A 84 10.70 0.32 -11.93
N PHE A 85 10.18 1.47 -11.45
CA PHE A 85 9.99 2.68 -12.23
C PHE A 85 10.90 3.80 -11.77
N SER A 86 11.23 4.71 -12.70
CA SER A 86 11.94 5.95 -12.44
C SER A 86 11.23 7.08 -13.16
N PHE A 87 10.45 7.86 -12.41
CA PHE A 87 9.76 9.05 -12.92
C PHE A 87 10.54 10.30 -12.58
N GLY A 88 10.41 11.34 -13.39
CA GLY A 88 11.04 12.63 -13.13
C GLY A 88 10.46 13.36 -11.92
N CYS A 89 9.16 13.19 -11.72
CA CYS A 89 8.41 13.78 -10.61
C CYS A 89 7.46 12.77 -9.98
N VAL A 90 7.24 12.87 -8.67
CA VAL A 90 6.25 12.10 -7.93
C VAL A 90 5.33 13.04 -7.17
N ILE A 91 4.03 12.89 -7.38
CA ILE A 91 2.97 13.57 -6.61
C ILE A 91 2.27 12.53 -5.76
N ARG A 92 2.37 12.63 -4.43
CA ARG A 92 1.78 11.68 -3.49
C ARG A 92 0.68 12.34 -2.69
N SER A 93 -0.53 11.79 -2.75
CA SER A 93 -1.56 12.15 -1.78
C SER A 93 -1.07 11.83 -0.37
N LYS A 94 -1.32 12.74 0.57
CA LYS A 94 -0.87 12.61 1.95
C LYS A 94 -1.24 11.24 2.53
N ALA A 95 -0.25 10.57 3.12
CA ALA A 95 -0.35 9.25 3.73
C ALA A 95 0.63 9.15 4.91
N GLY A 96 1.13 7.98 5.24
CA GLY A 96 2.21 7.80 6.20
C GLY A 96 3.57 8.28 5.66
N LEU A 97 4.51 8.55 6.55
CA LEU A 97 5.87 8.93 6.15
C LEU A 97 6.57 7.80 5.39
N ASP A 98 6.33 6.57 5.78
CA ASP A 98 6.81 5.36 5.11
C ASP A 98 6.33 5.26 3.65
N ASN A 99 5.04 5.52 3.41
CA ASN A 99 4.47 5.58 2.06
C ASN A 99 5.12 6.69 1.21
N ILE A 100 5.36 7.85 1.81
CA ILE A 100 5.99 8.98 1.12
C ILE A 100 7.43 8.64 0.74
N ILE A 101 8.20 8.02 1.65
CA ILE A 101 9.57 7.58 1.38
C ILE A 101 9.59 6.52 0.27
N GLN A 102 8.65 5.56 0.29
CA GLN A 102 8.54 4.55 -0.77
C GLN A 102 8.19 5.17 -2.12
N ALA A 103 7.28 6.14 -2.14
CA ALA A 103 6.92 6.91 -3.33
C ALA A 103 8.12 7.73 -3.84
N ALA A 104 8.86 8.38 -2.94
CA ALA A 104 10.09 9.11 -3.26
C ALA A 104 11.16 8.21 -3.90
N GLY A 105 11.23 6.95 -3.47
CA GLY A 105 12.08 5.93 -4.10
C GLY A 105 11.71 5.59 -5.54
N ARG A 106 10.64 6.15 -6.11
CA ARG A 106 10.27 6.08 -7.54
C ARG A 106 10.62 7.35 -8.32
N CYS A 107 11.13 8.37 -7.63
CA CYS A 107 11.52 9.64 -8.22
C CYS A 107 13.00 9.61 -8.57
N ASN A 108 13.34 9.81 -9.84
CA ASN A 108 14.71 9.81 -10.37
C ASN A 108 15.60 8.67 -9.79
N ARG A 109 14.99 7.49 -9.66
CA ARG A 109 15.59 6.33 -8.98
C ARG A 109 16.94 5.91 -9.55
N HIS A 110 17.09 6.04 -10.86
CA HIS A 110 18.30 5.63 -11.57
C HIS A 110 19.24 6.79 -11.87
N LYS A 111 18.95 7.99 -11.32
CA LYS A 111 19.72 9.22 -11.58
C LYS A 111 19.84 9.55 -13.08
N GLU A 112 18.75 9.33 -13.82
CA GLU A 112 18.70 9.57 -15.27
C GLU A 112 18.47 11.04 -15.63
N LEU A 113 18.09 11.84 -14.66
CA LEU A 113 17.93 13.29 -14.82
C LEU A 113 19.22 13.98 -14.41
N ASP A 114 19.61 15.01 -15.17
CA ASP A 114 20.75 15.90 -14.85
C ASP A 114 20.48 16.78 -13.62
N ARG A 115 19.27 16.72 -13.09
CA ARG A 115 18.82 17.45 -11.89
C ARG A 115 18.16 16.51 -10.87
N MET A 116 17.98 16.99 -9.66
CA MET A 116 17.20 16.25 -8.66
C MET A 116 15.74 16.14 -9.12
N GLY A 117 15.16 14.94 -8.98
CA GLY A 117 13.72 14.74 -9.11
C GLY A 117 12.96 15.44 -7.98
N ALA A 118 11.69 15.72 -8.20
CA ALA A 118 10.83 16.38 -7.20
C ALA A 118 9.74 15.46 -6.68
N VAL A 119 9.51 15.52 -5.37
CA VAL A 119 8.43 14.81 -4.69
C VAL A 119 7.51 15.81 -4.01
N TYR A 120 6.25 15.80 -4.39
CA TYR A 120 5.23 16.66 -3.85
C TYR A 120 4.22 15.88 -3.01
N ILE A 121 4.03 16.32 -1.78
CA ILE A 121 2.97 15.80 -0.90
C ILE A 121 1.76 16.73 -1.06
N VAL A 122 0.64 16.18 -1.52
CA VAL A 122 -0.58 16.93 -1.76
C VAL A 122 -1.70 16.48 -0.83
N GLN A 123 -2.51 17.40 -0.33
CA GLN A 123 -3.72 17.08 0.40
C GLN A 123 -4.89 17.07 -0.56
N MET A 124 -5.47 15.90 -0.80
CA MET A 124 -6.70 15.77 -1.57
C MET A 124 -7.91 16.26 -0.74
N SER A 125 -8.90 16.84 -1.43
CA SER A 125 -10.15 17.16 -0.76
C SER A 125 -10.93 15.89 -0.40
N SER A 126 -11.73 15.94 0.67
CA SER A 126 -12.56 14.80 1.09
C SER A 126 -13.59 14.35 0.04
N LYS A 127 -13.95 15.25 -0.90
CA LYS A 127 -14.81 14.91 -2.06
C LYS A 127 -14.08 14.08 -3.09
N ALA A 128 -12.78 14.37 -3.32
CA ALA A 128 -11.97 13.65 -4.29
C ALA A 128 -11.41 12.34 -3.72
N GLU A 129 -11.06 12.32 -2.45
CA GLU A 129 -10.50 11.14 -1.79
C GLU A 129 -11.21 10.89 -0.45
N ASN A 130 -12.19 10.00 -0.47
CA ASN A 130 -12.95 9.62 0.73
C ASN A 130 -12.18 8.58 1.54
N LEU A 131 -11.76 8.95 2.75
CA LEU A 131 -11.02 8.11 3.69
C LEU A 131 -11.86 7.67 4.90
N ASN A 132 -13.19 7.82 4.88
CA ASN A 132 -14.04 7.61 6.06
C ASN A 132 -13.85 6.25 6.73
N ASN A 133 -13.66 5.19 5.95
CA ASN A 133 -13.49 3.82 6.44
C ASN A 133 -12.01 3.36 6.43
N LEU A 134 -11.06 4.28 6.34
CA LEU A 134 -9.62 4.01 6.26
C LEU A 134 -8.90 4.67 7.43
N ASP A 135 -9.26 4.25 8.66
CA ASP A 135 -8.71 4.81 9.89
C ASP A 135 -7.19 4.67 9.98
N GLU A 136 -6.64 3.59 9.42
CA GLU A 136 -5.20 3.39 9.32
C GLU A 136 -4.52 4.54 8.54
N ILE A 137 -5.07 4.93 7.39
CA ILE A 137 -4.54 6.04 6.59
C ILE A 137 -4.71 7.37 7.33
N LYS A 138 -5.87 7.60 7.98
CA LYS A 138 -6.09 8.82 8.77
C LYS A 138 -5.11 8.95 9.93
N ASN A 139 -4.87 7.87 10.66
CA ASN A 139 -3.89 7.81 11.74
C ASN A 139 -2.47 8.08 11.22
N ALA A 140 -2.11 7.50 10.08
CA ALA A 140 -0.83 7.72 9.43
C ALA A 140 -0.66 9.19 8.98
N GLN A 141 -1.70 9.79 8.37
CA GLN A 141 -1.70 11.21 8.00
C GLN A 141 -1.53 12.13 9.19
N ALA A 142 -2.20 11.82 10.30
CA ALA A 142 -2.12 12.62 11.53
C ALA A 142 -0.73 12.50 12.20
N ALA A 143 -0.13 11.30 12.18
CA ALA A 143 1.24 11.08 12.66
C ALA A 143 2.26 11.83 11.79
N LEU A 144 2.11 11.76 10.46
CA LEU A 144 2.93 12.54 9.54
C LEU A 144 2.81 14.04 9.78
N GLN A 145 1.57 14.56 10.00
CA GLN A 145 1.38 15.98 10.22
C GLN A 145 2.21 16.50 11.39
N LYS A 146 2.25 15.78 12.50
CA LYS A 146 3.09 16.14 13.65
C LYS A 146 4.58 16.22 13.30
N VAL A 147 5.06 15.24 12.52
CA VAL A 147 6.46 15.25 12.08
C VAL A 147 6.74 16.44 11.16
N LEU A 148 5.82 16.75 10.23
CA LEU A 148 5.96 17.90 9.33
C LEU A 148 5.96 19.24 10.11
N ASP A 149 5.13 19.37 11.13
CA ASP A 149 5.06 20.56 11.96
C ASP A 149 6.35 20.71 12.77
N ASP A 150 6.84 19.65 13.40
CA ASP A 150 8.13 19.64 14.09
C ASP A 150 9.31 19.95 13.13
N PHE A 151 9.29 19.38 11.93
CA PHE A 151 10.32 19.60 10.91
C PHE A 151 10.35 21.06 10.41
N ARG A 152 9.18 21.71 10.29
CA ARG A 152 9.10 23.13 9.94
C ARG A 152 9.70 24.03 11.02
N LEU A 153 9.52 23.66 12.30
CA LEU A 153 10.03 24.41 13.44
C LEU A 153 11.54 24.20 13.62
N ASN A 154 12.02 22.98 13.45
CA ASN A 154 13.44 22.65 13.65
C ASN A 154 13.87 21.48 12.75
N ARG A 155 14.43 21.81 11.58
CA ARG A 155 14.91 20.81 10.61
C ARG A 155 16.15 20.06 11.11
N GLU A 156 17.00 20.70 11.88
CA GLU A 156 18.24 20.09 12.38
C GLU A 156 17.96 18.90 13.30
N ARG A 157 16.84 18.94 14.04
CA ARG A 157 16.38 17.82 14.85
C ARG A 157 16.24 16.52 14.05
N PHE A 158 15.98 16.64 12.77
CA PHE A 158 15.76 15.54 11.83
C PHE A 158 16.87 15.43 10.77
N ASP A 159 18.07 15.91 11.09
CA ASP A 159 19.22 15.90 10.17
C ASP A 159 18.91 16.60 8.82
N ASN A 160 18.02 17.58 8.82
CA ASN A 160 17.53 18.33 7.66
C ASN A 160 16.81 17.45 6.59
N ALA A 161 16.42 16.22 6.93
CA ALA A 161 15.82 15.27 6.01
C ALA A 161 14.61 14.55 6.63
N LEU A 162 13.51 14.51 5.87
CA LEU A 162 12.29 13.79 6.30
C LEU A 162 12.44 12.25 6.21
N ASP A 163 13.38 11.76 5.46
CA ASP A 163 13.75 10.35 5.36
C ASP A 163 14.85 9.94 6.35
N SER A 164 15.24 10.82 7.26
CA SER A 164 16.19 10.51 8.32
C SER A 164 15.62 9.50 9.32
N GLU A 165 16.51 8.72 9.95
CA GLU A 165 16.14 7.79 11.01
C GLU A 165 15.38 8.48 12.14
N LYS A 166 15.75 9.71 12.50
CA LYS A 166 15.10 10.52 13.52
C LYS A 166 13.65 10.88 13.15
N ALA A 167 13.41 11.25 11.89
CA ALA A 167 12.07 11.55 11.40
C ALA A 167 11.20 10.30 11.36
N ILE A 168 11.73 9.18 10.86
CA ILE A 168 11.05 7.88 10.82
C ILE A 168 10.69 7.42 12.24
N LYS A 169 11.62 7.51 13.18
CA LYS A 169 11.38 7.14 14.58
C LYS A 169 10.28 8.02 15.23
N ALA A 170 10.34 9.34 15.01
CA ALA A 170 9.32 10.26 15.51
C ALA A 170 7.93 9.96 14.89
N TYR A 171 7.88 9.65 13.61
CA TYR A 171 6.66 9.24 12.92
C TYR A 171 6.04 7.99 13.57
N TYR A 172 6.81 6.92 13.75
CA TYR A 172 6.28 5.69 14.35
C TYR A 172 5.89 5.85 15.81
N LEU A 173 6.55 6.70 16.58
CA LEU A 173 6.13 7.03 17.95
C LEU A 173 4.79 7.76 17.94
N ASN A 174 4.60 8.74 17.06
CA ASN A 174 3.35 9.45 16.90
C ASN A 174 2.22 8.55 16.39
N TYR A 175 2.52 7.63 15.44
CA TYR A 175 1.56 6.67 14.89
C TYR A 175 1.07 5.72 15.99
N ARG A 176 2.00 5.11 16.76
CA ARG A 176 1.64 4.21 17.87
C ARG A 176 0.79 4.89 18.94
N ALA A 177 1.06 6.16 19.22
CA ALA A 177 0.29 6.93 20.20
C ALA A 177 -1.19 7.15 19.79
N GLN A 178 -1.52 6.96 18.51
CA GLN A 178 -2.89 7.11 18.00
C GLN A 178 -3.64 5.78 17.94
N LEU A 179 -2.93 4.64 17.98
CA LEU A 179 -3.56 3.33 17.96
C LEU A 179 -4.28 3.08 19.29
N LYS A 180 -5.52 2.62 19.20
CA LYS A 180 -6.26 2.17 20.38
C LYS A 180 -5.64 0.89 20.94
N ALA A 181 -5.76 0.68 22.23
CA ALA A 181 -5.19 -0.51 22.89
C ALA A 181 -5.64 -1.85 22.28
N ASN A 182 -6.81 -1.89 21.66
CA ASN A 182 -7.34 -3.08 20.99
C ASN A 182 -6.78 -3.28 19.57
N GLU A 183 -6.30 -2.23 18.91
CA GLU A 183 -5.74 -2.28 17.54
C GLU A 183 -4.32 -2.86 17.54
N THR A 184 -3.64 -2.80 18.68
CA THR A 184 -2.30 -3.38 18.87
C THR A 184 -2.32 -4.85 19.26
N LYS A 185 -3.52 -5.42 19.54
CA LYS A 185 -3.69 -6.82 20.00
C LYS A 185 -4.43 -7.62 18.94
N PHE A 186 -3.70 -8.37 18.15
CA PHE A 186 -4.34 -9.31 17.22
C PHE A 186 -4.99 -10.45 18.02
N SER A 187 -6.34 -10.47 18.01
CA SER A 187 -7.12 -11.47 18.75
C SER A 187 -7.47 -12.64 17.85
N ILE A 188 -7.26 -13.86 18.35
CA ILE A 188 -7.59 -15.10 17.66
C ILE A 188 -8.42 -16.01 18.56
N GLN A 189 -9.14 -16.96 17.96
CA GLN A 189 -9.76 -18.06 18.67
C GLN A 189 -8.77 -19.23 18.75
N ALA A 190 -8.38 -19.58 19.97
CA ALA A 190 -7.50 -20.70 20.23
C ALA A 190 -7.89 -21.37 21.54
N CYS A 191 -7.81 -22.69 21.59
CA CYS A 191 -8.07 -23.48 22.80
C CYS A 191 -9.44 -23.20 23.44
N GLY A 192 -10.48 -22.98 22.61
CA GLY A 192 -11.84 -22.71 23.10
C GLY A 192 -12.07 -21.31 23.67
N THR A 193 -11.09 -20.42 23.61
CA THR A 193 -11.19 -19.06 24.16
C THR A 193 -10.56 -18.01 23.23
N LYS A 194 -10.87 -16.74 23.47
CA LYS A 194 -10.26 -15.62 22.76
C LYS A 194 -8.93 -15.28 23.42
N VAL A 195 -7.84 -15.39 22.66
CA VAL A 195 -6.48 -15.05 23.08
C VAL A 195 -5.87 -14.02 22.16
N THR A 196 -4.79 -13.36 22.55
CA THR A 196 -4.05 -12.43 21.71
C THR A 196 -2.72 -13.02 21.27
N LEU A 197 -2.24 -12.66 20.07
CA LEU A 197 -0.90 -13.05 19.63
C LEU A 197 0.18 -12.56 20.60
N VAL A 198 -0.03 -11.39 21.21
CA VAL A 198 0.90 -10.84 22.20
C VAL A 198 1.01 -11.74 23.42
N ASP A 199 -0.12 -12.33 23.91
CA ASP A 199 -0.07 -13.29 25.00
C ASP A 199 0.63 -14.59 24.60
N LEU A 200 0.28 -15.15 23.43
CA LEU A 200 0.90 -16.39 22.93
C LEU A 200 2.41 -16.27 22.71
N LEU A 201 2.88 -15.14 22.20
CA LEU A 201 4.30 -14.85 21.93
C LEU A 201 5.04 -14.32 23.16
N GLY A 202 4.32 -13.92 24.20
CA GLY A 202 4.84 -13.44 25.46
C GLY A 202 4.79 -14.51 26.56
N GLU A 203 4.02 -14.24 27.60
CA GLU A 203 3.92 -15.11 28.77
C GLU A 203 3.01 -16.33 28.61
N ASN A 204 2.16 -16.32 27.55
CA ASN A 204 1.19 -17.40 27.28
C ASN A 204 0.38 -17.81 28.52
N GLN A 205 -0.23 -16.81 29.15
CA GLN A 205 -0.97 -17.04 30.40
C GLN A 205 -2.17 -17.98 30.21
N VAL A 206 -2.81 -17.90 29.03
CA VAL A 206 -3.92 -18.81 28.71
C VAL A 206 -3.45 -20.24 28.62
N GLY A 207 -2.33 -20.50 27.92
CA GLY A 207 -1.75 -21.85 27.82
C GLY A 207 -1.32 -22.41 29.19
N LYS A 208 -0.68 -21.58 30.03
CA LYS A 208 -0.30 -21.95 31.38
C LYS A 208 -1.51 -22.37 32.23
N LYS A 209 -2.59 -21.55 32.21
CA LYS A 209 -3.83 -21.88 32.93
C LYS A 209 -4.48 -23.19 32.46
N GLN A 210 -4.45 -23.45 31.16
CA GLN A 210 -4.99 -24.68 30.60
C GLN A 210 -4.16 -25.88 31.01
N TYR A 211 -2.83 -25.78 31.02
CA TYR A 211 -1.94 -26.82 31.54
C TYR A 211 -2.22 -27.12 33.00
N GLU A 212 -2.27 -26.09 33.85
CA GLU A 212 -2.55 -26.19 35.27
C GLU A 212 -3.93 -26.84 35.53
N ASN A 213 -4.94 -26.53 34.75
CA ASN A 213 -6.27 -27.12 34.85
C ASN A 213 -6.29 -28.60 34.44
N ALA A 214 -5.47 -29.00 33.48
CA ALA A 214 -5.38 -30.38 33.00
C ALA A 214 -4.49 -31.27 33.89
N HIS A 215 -3.60 -30.66 34.69
CA HIS A 215 -2.61 -31.39 35.52
C HIS A 215 -2.76 -31.05 37.00
N GLU A 216 -3.98 -31.12 37.53
CA GLU A 216 -4.29 -31.00 38.99
C GLU A 216 -3.69 -29.72 39.64
N LYS A 217 -3.61 -28.62 38.90
CA LYS A 217 -2.98 -27.36 39.30
C LYS A 217 -1.45 -27.40 39.43
N GLU A 218 -0.80 -28.40 38.86
CA GLU A 218 0.65 -28.42 38.76
C GLU A 218 1.13 -27.26 37.84
N LYS A 219 2.10 -26.48 38.34
CA LYS A 219 2.61 -25.34 37.54
C LYS A 219 3.43 -25.85 36.36
N MET A 220 3.15 -25.28 35.18
CA MET A 220 3.91 -25.57 33.98
C MET A 220 5.38 -25.18 34.16
N GLN A 221 6.26 -26.18 34.22
CA GLN A 221 7.71 -25.98 34.35
C GLN A 221 8.35 -25.93 32.95
N THR A 222 8.28 -24.79 32.27
CA THR A 222 8.96 -24.58 31.00
C THR A 222 9.75 -23.29 31.02
N LYS A 223 10.90 -23.28 30.35
CA LYS A 223 11.70 -22.07 30.13
C LYS A 223 11.17 -21.22 28.96
N LEU A 224 10.43 -21.84 28.05
CA LEU A 224 9.87 -21.22 26.86
C LEU A 224 8.35 -21.44 26.81
N PRO A 225 7.57 -20.58 27.47
CA PRO A 225 6.10 -20.74 27.53
C PRO A 225 5.41 -20.31 26.24
N GLN A 226 6.13 -19.68 25.31
CA GLN A 226 5.59 -19.12 24.08
C GLN A 226 5.03 -20.22 23.16
N ALA A 227 3.89 -19.93 22.55
CA ALA A 227 3.21 -20.80 21.59
C ALA A 227 3.45 -20.33 20.14
N PHE A 228 4.72 -20.33 19.70
CA PHE A 228 5.12 -19.83 18.36
C PHE A 228 4.42 -20.55 17.21
N GLN A 229 4.30 -21.89 17.32
CA GLN A 229 3.64 -22.67 16.27
C GLN A 229 2.17 -22.25 16.14
N LEU A 230 1.41 -22.25 17.23
CA LEU A 230 0.00 -21.86 17.24
C LEU A 230 -0.18 -20.41 16.79
N ALA A 231 0.70 -19.52 17.22
CA ALA A 231 0.67 -18.13 16.79
C ALA A 231 0.89 -18.01 15.28
N GLY A 232 1.84 -18.75 14.69
CA GLY A 232 2.12 -18.77 13.26
C GLY A 232 0.98 -19.36 12.42
N GLU A 233 0.35 -20.46 12.90
CA GLU A 233 -0.78 -21.11 12.23
C GLU A 233 -2.05 -20.23 12.21
N LYS A 234 -2.23 -19.38 13.23
CA LYS A 234 -3.41 -18.52 13.38
C LYS A 234 -3.21 -17.09 12.90
N PHE A 235 -1.99 -16.70 12.54
CA PHE A 235 -1.71 -15.37 12.04
C PHE A 235 -1.82 -15.33 10.53
N GLU A 236 -2.73 -14.52 10.04
CA GLU A 236 -2.87 -14.18 8.62
C GLU A 236 -2.65 -12.69 8.43
N VAL A 237 -1.61 -12.32 7.66
CA VAL A 237 -1.37 -10.92 7.27
C VAL A 237 -2.51 -10.40 6.38
N ILE A 238 -3.04 -11.29 5.53
CA ILE A 238 -4.16 -11.00 4.65
C ILE A 238 -5.20 -12.09 4.88
N SER A 239 -6.33 -11.73 5.49
CA SER A 239 -7.43 -12.67 5.68
C SER A 239 -7.92 -13.22 4.34
N ASN A 240 -7.95 -14.54 4.20
CA ASN A 240 -8.51 -15.21 3.04
C ASN A 240 -10.03 -15.37 3.10
N ASN A 241 -10.66 -14.95 4.20
CA ASN A 241 -12.10 -15.03 4.37
C ASN A 241 -12.80 -14.19 3.30
N TYR A 242 -13.78 -14.80 2.64
CA TYR A 242 -14.63 -14.15 1.61
C TYR A 242 -13.93 -13.79 0.29
N LYS A 243 -12.79 -14.40 -0.04
CA LYS A 243 -12.20 -14.26 -1.37
C LYS A 243 -12.74 -15.35 -2.30
N VAL A 244 -13.24 -14.92 -3.44
CA VAL A 244 -13.67 -15.78 -4.53
C VAL A 244 -12.79 -15.49 -5.73
N GLY A 245 -12.26 -16.55 -6.36
CA GLY A 245 -11.55 -16.43 -7.64
C GLY A 245 -12.54 -16.06 -8.74
N VAL A 246 -12.26 -14.99 -9.46
CA VAL A 246 -13.07 -14.55 -10.60
C VAL A 246 -12.22 -14.64 -11.85
N VAL A 247 -12.71 -15.36 -12.86
CA VAL A 247 -12.10 -15.40 -14.20
C VAL A 247 -12.47 -14.12 -14.92
N VAL A 248 -11.46 -13.37 -15.39
CA VAL A 248 -11.67 -12.15 -16.17
C VAL A 248 -11.26 -12.44 -17.62
N PRO A 249 -12.18 -12.34 -18.59
CA PRO A 249 -11.89 -12.53 -20.00
C PRO A 249 -11.15 -11.29 -20.55
N TYR A 250 -9.85 -11.21 -20.30
CA TYR A 250 -9.00 -10.08 -20.68
C TYR A 250 -8.43 -10.23 -22.10
N GLU A 251 -8.12 -11.46 -22.52
CA GLU A 251 -7.56 -11.75 -23.83
C GLU A 251 -8.52 -12.60 -24.66
N PRO A 252 -8.47 -12.56 -26.02
CA PRO A 252 -9.31 -13.40 -26.88
C PRO A 252 -9.23 -14.89 -26.56
N LYS A 253 -8.04 -15.37 -26.17
CA LYS A 253 -7.83 -16.77 -25.75
C LYS A 253 -8.59 -17.12 -24.47
N ALA A 254 -8.75 -16.17 -23.54
CA ALA A 254 -9.51 -16.40 -22.31
C ALA A 254 -11.01 -16.54 -22.60
N ASN A 255 -11.55 -15.76 -23.55
CA ASN A 255 -12.94 -15.92 -24.01
C ASN A 255 -13.17 -17.31 -24.63
N GLN A 256 -12.26 -17.76 -25.49
CA GLN A 256 -12.34 -19.07 -26.10
C GLN A 256 -12.31 -20.20 -25.05
N LEU A 257 -11.42 -20.13 -24.05
CA LEU A 257 -11.37 -21.09 -22.95
C LEU A 257 -12.64 -21.08 -22.08
N LEU A 258 -13.27 -19.93 -21.89
CA LEU A 258 -14.54 -19.85 -21.17
C LEU A 258 -15.68 -20.50 -21.96
N GLU A 259 -15.76 -20.30 -23.29
CA GLU A 259 -16.72 -20.94 -24.14
C GLU A 259 -16.54 -22.49 -24.15
N GLU A 260 -15.28 -22.98 -24.19
CA GLU A 260 -14.97 -24.41 -24.09
C GLU A 260 -15.40 -25.00 -22.72
N LEU A 261 -15.20 -24.24 -21.60
CA LEU A 261 -15.64 -24.66 -20.28
C LEU A 261 -17.17 -24.70 -20.14
N GLU A 262 -17.87 -23.73 -20.69
CA GLU A 262 -19.33 -23.71 -20.71
C GLU A 262 -19.92 -24.88 -21.52
N GLN A 263 -19.33 -25.21 -22.66
CA GLN A 263 -19.73 -26.35 -23.47
C GLN A 263 -19.49 -27.69 -22.75
N SER A 264 -18.34 -27.84 -22.08
CA SER A 264 -18.01 -29.06 -21.33
C SER A 264 -18.88 -29.28 -20.11
N SER A 265 -19.39 -28.21 -19.50
CA SER A 265 -20.30 -28.30 -18.33
C SER A 265 -21.73 -28.71 -18.72
N THR A 266 -22.16 -28.43 -19.98
CA THR A 266 -23.47 -28.82 -20.49
C THR A 266 -23.53 -30.27 -21.01
N GLU A 267 -22.39 -30.92 -21.25
CA GLU A 267 -22.34 -32.32 -21.64
C GLU A 267 -22.36 -33.31 -20.46
N THR A 268 -22.33 -32.81 -19.22
CA THR A 268 -22.28 -33.63 -17.99
C THR A 268 -23.62 -33.61 -17.21
N GLU A 269 -24.68 -32.98 -17.69
CA GLU A 269 -26.06 -33.08 -17.20
C GLU A 269 -26.87 -34.02 -18.12
#